data_7139472e3bfd71f9b9a2e025183caef3
#
_entry.id   7139472e3bfd71f9b9a2e025183caef3
#
_cell.length_a   1.000
_cell.length_b   1.000
_cell.length_c   1.000
_cell.angle_alpha   90.00
_cell.angle_beta   90.00
_cell.angle_gamma   90.00
#
_symmetry.space_group_name_H-M   'P 1'
#
loop_
_entity.id
_entity.type
_entity.pdbx_description
1 polymer ?
#
loop_
_entity_poly.entity_id
_entity_poly.type
_entity_poly.pdbx_seq_one_letter_code
_entity_poly.pdbx_strand_id
1 'polypeptide(L)'
;KYLNLDARQMEEVANISDYFADKVQSASYAKEAKQGKKLREAVYGNFKLMKRTLTNEQYKKYVQLLNVTLKNKGLDSYMEDVANK
;
A
#
# COMPACT_ATOMS: atom_id res chain seq x y z
N LYS A 1 -14.29 13.91 0.26
CA LYS A 1 -13.64 12.70 0.72
C LYS A 1 -12.25 12.99 1.26
N TYR A 2 -11.70 12.05 1.98
CA TYR A 2 -10.45 12.29 2.73
C TYR A 2 -9.28 12.74 1.85
N LEU A 3 -9.10 12.10 0.69
CA LEU A 3 -7.97 12.41 -0.20
C LEU A 3 -8.31 13.43 -1.28
N ASN A 4 -9.56 13.76 -1.48
CA ASN A 4 -10.00 14.73 -2.50
C ASN A 4 -9.46 14.40 -3.90
N LEU A 5 -9.59 13.15 -4.30
CA LEU A 5 -9.09 12.68 -5.59
C LEU A 5 -9.98 13.14 -6.73
N ASP A 6 -9.37 13.49 -7.88
CA ASP A 6 -10.13 13.72 -9.10
C ASP A 6 -10.50 12.37 -9.75
N ALA A 7 -11.30 12.40 -10.83
CA ALA A 7 -11.81 11.18 -11.45
C ALA A 7 -10.68 10.27 -11.95
N ARG A 8 -9.65 10.85 -12.55
CA ARG A 8 -8.50 10.09 -13.05
C ARG A 8 -7.72 9.45 -11.92
N GLN A 9 -7.49 10.22 -10.85
CA GLN A 9 -6.80 9.71 -9.68
C GLN A 9 -7.59 8.57 -9.03
N MET A 10 -8.92 8.71 -8.94
CA MET A 10 -9.75 7.65 -8.38
C MET A 10 -9.61 6.35 -9.16
N GLU A 11 -9.59 6.43 -10.48
CA GLU A 11 -9.41 5.25 -11.32
C GLU A 11 -8.04 4.61 -11.12
N GLU A 12 -6.98 5.43 -11.10
CA GLU A 12 -5.62 4.92 -10.89
C GLU A 12 -5.46 4.33 -9.47
N VAL A 13 -6.02 4.97 -8.46
CA VAL A 13 -5.98 4.46 -7.10
C VAL A 13 -6.71 3.13 -6.99
N ALA A 14 -7.87 3.01 -7.65
CA ALA A 14 -8.60 1.75 -7.65
C ALA A 14 -7.77 0.63 -8.28
N ASN A 15 -7.09 0.91 -9.40
CA ASN A 15 -6.23 -0.07 -10.05
C ASN A 15 -5.05 -0.46 -9.17
N ILE A 16 -4.44 0.50 -8.49
CA ILE A 16 -3.32 0.24 -7.60
C ILE A 16 -3.79 -0.57 -6.39
N SER A 17 -4.97 -0.26 -5.86
CA SER A 17 -5.55 -1.00 -4.73
C SER A 17 -5.82 -2.45 -5.11
N ASP A 18 -6.33 -2.69 -6.32
CA ASP A 18 -6.57 -4.05 -6.82
C ASP A 18 -5.24 -4.80 -6.95
N TYR A 19 -4.22 -4.14 -7.49
CA TYR A 19 -2.89 -4.72 -7.60
C TYR A 19 -2.34 -5.11 -6.23
N PHE A 20 -2.48 -4.20 -5.26
CA PHE A 20 -2.01 -4.45 -3.90
C PHE A 20 -2.76 -5.62 -3.26
N ALA A 21 -4.09 -5.66 -3.42
CA ALA A 21 -4.90 -6.75 -2.88
C ALA A 21 -4.48 -8.10 -3.46
N ASP A 22 -4.23 -8.15 -4.79
CA ASP A 22 -3.76 -9.36 -5.44
C ASP A 22 -2.40 -9.80 -4.89
N LYS A 23 -1.49 -8.86 -4.69
CA LYS A 23 -0.17 -9.17 -4.15
C LYS A 23 -0.23 -9.69 -2.73
N VAL A 24 -1.07 -9.08 -1.90
CA VAL A 24 -1.26 -9.53 -0.52
C VAL A 24 -1.87 -10.94 -0.51
N GLN A 25 -2.86 -11.19 -1.36
CA GLN A 25 -3.48 -12.50 -1.45
C GLN A 25 -2.46 -13.55 -1.92
N SER A 26 -1.66 -13.23 -2.93
CA SER A 26 -0.59 -14.13 -3.39
C SER A 26 0.41 -14.44 -2.28
N ALA A 27 0.75 -13.43 -1.47
CA ALA A 27 1.66 -13.61 -0.36
C ALA A 27 1.10 -14.58 0.67
N SER A 28 -0.23 -14.57 0.89
CA SER A 28 -0.86 -15.45 1.87
C SER A 28 -0.77 -16.93 1.48
N TYR A 29 -0.60 -17.23 0.20
CA TYR A 29 -0.43 -18.60 -0.28
C TYR A 29 1.03 -19.04 -0.32
N ALA A 30 1.98 -18.14 -0.10
CA ALA A 30 3.38 -18.46 -0.11
C ALA A 30 3.79 -19.18 1.18
N LYS A 31 4.91 -19.89 1.13
CA LYS A 31 5.48 -20.49 2.33
C LYS A 31 5.81 -19.38 3.32
N GLU A 32 5.68 -19.70 4.61
CA GLU A 32 5.87 -18.73 5.68
C GLU A 32 7.17 -17.96 5.56
N ALA A 33 8.24 -18.63 5.18
CA ALA A 33 9.56 -18.00 5.02
C ALA A 33 9.57 -16.91 3.95
N LYS A 34 8.66 -16.97 2.98
CA LYS A 34 8.60 -16.01 1.87
C LYS A 34 7.49 -14.98 2.02
N GLN A 35 6.56 -15.20 2.95
CA GLN A 35 5.41 -14.29 3.12
C GLN A 35 5.84 -12.88 3.47
N GLY A 36 6.77 -12.73 4.40
CA GLY A 36 7.24 -11.42 4.82
C GLY A 36 7.86 -10.63 3.67
N LYS A 37 8.68 -11.31 2.85
CA LYS A 37 9.31 -10.68 1.70
C LYS A 37 8.26 -10.23 0.68
N LYS A 38 7.30 -11.10 0.38
CA LYS A 38 6.25 -10.79 -0.60
C LYS A 38 5.36 -9.66 -0.12
N LEU A 39 5.02 -9.65 1.16
CA LEU A 39 4.23 -8.55 1.74
C LEU A 39 4.98 -7.23 1.68
N ARG A 40 6.27 -7.24 1.99
CA ARG A 40 7.11 -6.04 1.90
C ARG A 40 7.16 -5.50 0.48
N GLU A 41 7.32 -6.38 -0.49
CA GLU A 41 7.34 -6.00 -1.90
C GLU A 41 6.00 -5.41 -2.32
N ALA A 42 4.89 -5.97 -1.84
CA ALA A 42 3.57 -5.46 -2.13
C ALA A 42 3.38 -4.05 -1.57
N VAL A 43 3.76 -3.84 -0.31
CA VAL A 43 3.64 -2.53 0.34
C VAL A 43 4.53 -1.50 -0.36
N TYR A 44 5.76 -1.88 -0.65
CA TYR A 44 6.70 -0.99 -1.34
C TYR A 44 6.18 -0.59 -2.72
N GLY A 45 5.70 -1.57 -3.50
CA GLY A 45 5.14 -1.31 -4.82
C GLY A 45 3.92 -0.40 -4.75
N ASN A 46 3.06 -0.61 -3.76
CA ASN A 46 1.90 0.24 -3.55
C ASN A 46 2.31 1.69 -3.33
N PHE A 47 3.27 1.93 -2.43
CA PHE A 47 3.74 3.29 -2.16
C PHE A 47 4.37 3.92 -3.38
N LYS A 48 5.17 3.18 -4.11
CA LYS A 48 5.84 3.69 -5.31
C LYS A 48 4.81 4.16 -6.35
N LEU A 49 3.78 3.37 -6.58
CA LEU A 49 2.74 3.70 -7.54
C LEU A 49 1.88 4.86 -7.06
N MET A 50 1.50 4.86 -5.79
CA MET A 50 0.69 5.95 -5.22
C MET A 50 1.44 7.27 -5.21
N LYS A 51 2.74 7.24 -4.94
CA LYS A 51 3.55 8.46 -4.94
C LYS A 51 3.58 9.11 -6.32
N ARG A 52 3.49 8.31 -7.38
CA ARG A 52 3.47 8.82 -8.76
C ARG A 52 2.10 9.37 -9.15
N THR A 53 1.04 8.88 -8.51
CA THR A 53 -0.34 9.23 -8.85
C THR A 53 -0.86 10.38 -8.02
N LEU A 54 -0.45 10.47 -6.76
CA LEU A 54 -0.96 11.45 -5.80
C LEU A 54 -0.05 12.66 -5.67
N THR A 55 -0.64 13.80 -5.29
CA THR A 55 0.17 14.95 -4.87
C THR A 55 0.86 14.63 -3.55
N ASN A 56 1.84 15.46 -3.17
CA ASN A 56 2.56 15.25 -1.90
C ASN A 56 1.62 15.23 -0.70
N GLU A 57 0.64 16.13 -0.65
CA GLU A 57 -0.32 16.17 0.44
C GLU A 57 -1.22 14.94 0.45
N GLN A 58 -1.72 14.56 -0.72
CA GLN A 58 -2.55 13.37 -0.85
C GLN A 58 -1.77 12.12 -0.45
N TYR A 59 -0.51 12.04 -0.86
CA TYR A 59 0.34 10.91 -0.53
C TYR A 59 0.56 10.80 0.98
N LYS A 60 0.82 11.91 1.67
CA LYS A 60 0.97 11.91 3.13
C LYS A 60 -0.28 11.38 3.81
N LYS A 61 -1.45 11.84 3.38
CA LYS A 61 -2.72 11.36 3.94
C LYS A 61 -2.93 9.89 3.66
N TYR A 62 -2.56 9.45 2.46
CA TYR A 62 -2.67 8.05 2.08
C TYR A 62 -1.79 7.16 2.95
N VAL A 63 -0.56 7.58 3.19
CA VAL A 63 0.38 6.82 4.06
C VAL A 63 -0.19 6.66 5.46
N GLN A 64 -0.78 7.73 6.01
CA GLN A 64 -1.41 7.67 7.32
C GLN A 64 -2.58 6.68 7.34
N LEU A 65 -3.42 6.74 6.30
CA LEU A 65 -4.57 5.84 6.18
C LEU A 65 -4.13 4.39 6.07
N LEU A 66 -3.13 4.13 5.24
CA LEU A 66 -2.62 2.78 5.04
C LEU A 66 -1.95 2.25 6.31
N ASN A 67 -1.25 3.11 7.04
CA ASN A 67 -0.63 2.74 8.31
C ASN A 67 -1.66 2.21 9.29
N VAL A 68 -2.78 2.91 9.43
CA VAL A 68 -3.88 2.48 10.31
C VAL A 68 -4.45 1.13 9.84
N THR A 69 -4.65 1.00 8.52
CA THR A 69 -5.18 -0.25 7.94
C THR A 69 -4.25 -1.43 8.21
N LEU A 70 -2.95 -1.23 7.99
CA LEU A 70 -1.96 -2.29 8.20
C LEU A 70 -1.83 -2.64 9.67
N LYS A 71 -1.89 -1.64 10.54
CA LYS A 71 -1.82 -1.86 11.98
C LYS A 71 -3.00 -2.73 12.45
N ASN A 72 -4.20 -2.45 11.95
CA ASN A 72 -5.39 -3.22 12.29
C ASN A 72 -5.28 -4.66 11.84
N LYS A 73 -4.49 -4.93 10.80
CA LYS A 73 -4.26 -6.28 10.29
C LYS A 73 -3.00 -6.93 10.83
N GLY A 74 -2.27 -6.25 11.72
CA GLY A 74 -1.03 -6.77 12.27
C GLY A 74 0.14 -6.71 11.30
N LEU A 75 0.07 -5.87 10.28
CA LEU A 75 1.09 -5.77 9.24
C LEU A 75 1.92 -4.49 9.31
N ASP A 76 1.81 -3.75 10.42
CA ASP A 76 2.46 -2.45 10.58
C ASP A 76 4.00 -2.54 10.55
N SER A 77 4.58 -3.68 10.91
CA SER A 77 6.04 -3.86 10.85
C SER A 77 6.58 -3.73 9.42
N TYR A 78 5.80 -4.14 8.42
CA TYR A 78 6.20 -3.99 7.02
C TYR A 78 6.18 -2.54 6.59
N MET A 79 5.30 -1.76 7.18
CA MET A 79 5.21 -0.33 6.94
C MET A 79 6.46 0.40 7.41
N GLU A 80 6.96 0.04 8.59
CA GLU A 80 8.19 0.62 9.13
C GLU A 80 9.38 0.36 8.23
N ASP A 81 9.52 -0.87 7.74
CA ASP A 81 10.59 -1.23 6.82
C ASP A 81 10.59 -0.36 5.58
N VAL A 82 9.41 -0.11 5.01
CA VAL A 82 9.27 0.70 3.81
C VAL A 82 9.55 2.17 4.11
N ALA A 83 9.05 2.67 5.24
CA ALA A 83 9.20 4.08 5.61
C ALA A 83 10.65 4.46 5.88
N ASN A 84 11.47 3.49 6.30
CA ASN A 84 12.87 3.75 6.64
C ASN A 84 13.82 3.65 5.45
N LYS A 85 13.30 3.42 4.25
CA LYS A 85 14.12 3.36 3.05
C LYS A 85 14.10 4.70 2.26
#